data_4dfdca65fe0e72d8f20493a02318ebc6
#
_entry.id   4dfdca65fe0e72d8f20493a02318ebc6
#
_cell.length_a   1.000
_cell.length_b   1.000
_cell.length_c   1.000
_cell.angle_alpha   90.00
_cell.angle_beta   90.00
_cell.angle_gamma   90.00
#
_symmetry.space_group_name_H-M   'P 1'
#
loop_
_entity.id
_entity.type
_entity.pdbx_description
1 polymer ?
#
loop_
_entity_poly.entity_id
_entity_poly.type
_entity_poly.pdbx_seq_one_letter_code
_entity_poly.pdbx_strand_id
1 'polypeptide(L)'
;MPELTHFDAAGDAHMVDVGGKQETRRIAIARGSIRMLPDTFALIRDGNANKGDVIGVARIAAIQASKRTADLIPLCHPLALTRVKADFELDEQMPGVHCTVQVETFGRTGVEMEALTAVQIGLLTVYDMCKAVDRGMTITDVKVMEKHGGKSGDWVAQA
;
A
#
# COMPACT_ATOMS: atom_id res chain seq x y z
N MET A 1 0.41 16.59 -24.15
CA MET A 1 0.94 15.33 -23.57
C MET A 1 1.17 15.51 -22.08
N PRO A 2 0.72 14.59 -21.27
CA PRO A 2 1.07 14.60 -19.85
C PRO A 2 2.59 14.49 -19.69
N GLU A 3 3.16 15.26 -18.78
CA GLU A 3 4.59 15.25 -18.49
C GLU A 3 4.92 14.47 -17.22
N LEU A 4 6.11 13.88 -17.19
CA LEU A 4 6.64 13.24 -15.98
C LEU A 4 7.18 14.34 -15.05
N THR A 5 6.58 14.46 -13.89
CA THR A 5 6.84 15.58 -12.98
C THR A 5 8.15 15.45 -12.18
N HIS A 6 8.75 14.27 -12.12
CA HIS A 6 9.98 14.02 -11.37
C HIS A 6 11.27 14.38 -12.15
N PHE A 7 11.13 14.94 -13.34
CA PHE A 7 12.28 15.44 -14.13
C PHE A 7 12.12 16.94 -14.36
N ASP A 8 13.20 17.67 -14.18
CA ASP A 8 13.22 19.11 -14.46
C ASP A 8 13.42 19.40 -15.95
N ALA A 9 13.47 20.68 -16.30
CA ALA A 9 13.64 21.12 -17.68
C ALA A 9 14.96 20.63 -18.33
N ALA A 10 15.97 20.33 -17.53
CA ALA A 10 17.25 19.79 -17.98
C ALA A 10 17.24 18.26 -18.10
N GLY A 11 16.16 17.58 -17.65
CA GLY A 11 16.04 16.13 -17.66
C GLY A 11 16.60 15.46 -16.41
N ASP A 12 16.94 16.22 -15.39
CA ASP A 12 17.46 15.68 -14.13
C ASP A 12 16.33 15.34 -13.16
N ALA A 13 16.53 14.26 -12.41
CA ALA A 13 15.56 13.83 -11.39
C ALA A 13 15.52 14.82 -10.23
N HIS A 14 14.32 15.18 -9.79
CA HIS A 14 14.14 16.05 -8.65
C HIS A 14 12.85 15.73 -7.90
N MET A 15 12.80 16.11 -6.64
CA MET A 15 11.57 16.07 -5.85
C MET A 15 10.73 17.30 -6.20
N VAL A 16 9.46 17.08 -6.58
CA VAL A 16 8.56 18.17 -7.03
C VAL A 16 8.41 19.22 -5.94
N ASP A 17 8.46 20.50 -6.31
CA ASP A 17 8.16 21.60 -5.39
C ASP A 17 6.66 21.70 -5.15
N VAL A 18 6.23 21.42 -3.93
CA VAL A 18 4.83 21.54 -3.51
C VAL A 18 4.60 22.74 -2.56
N GLY A 19 5.61 23.60 -2.42
CA GLY A 19 5.54 24.76 -1.50
C GLY A 19 4.42 25.73 -1.83
N GLY A 20 4.02 25.84 -3.11
CA GLY A 20 2.92 26.70 -3.56
C GLY A 20 1.54 26.05 -3.50
N LYS A 21 1.44 24.77 -3.18
CA LYS A 21 0.16 24.06 -3.07
C LYS A 21 -0.48 24.30 -1.73
N GLN A 22 -1.82 24.35 -1.72
CA GLN A 22 -2.58 24.45 -0.48
C GLN A 22 -2.62 23.11 0.24
N GLU A 23 -2.63 23.17 1.56
CA GLU A 23 -2.92 22.02 2.38
C GLU A 23 -4.41 21.68 2.30
N THR A 24 -4.73 20.49 1.88
CA THR A 24 -6.10 19.98 1.80
C THR A 24 -6.17 18.57 2.37
N ARG A 25 -7.36 18.14 2.76
CA ARG A 25 -7.59 16.75 3.12
C ARG A 25 -7.40 15.86 1.89
N ARG A 26 -6.56 14.83 2.03
CA ARG A 26 -6.27 13.91 0.94
C ARG A 26 -6.44 12.49 1.44
N ILE A 27 -7.05 11.65 0.61
CA ILE A 27 -7.32 10.26 0.89
C ILE A 27 -6.85 9.44 -0.30
N ALA A 28 -6.22 8.31 -0.04
CA ALA A 28 -5.94 7.31 -1.05
C ALA A 28 -6.28 5.92 -0.52
N ILE A 29 -6.83 5.09 -1.37
CA ILE A 29 -7.12 3.69 -1.10
C ILE A 29 -6.39 2.86 -2.14
N ALA A 30 -5.56 1.93 -1.66
CA ALA A 30 -4.87 0.96 -2.51
C ALA A 30 -5.28 -0.45 -2.09
N ARG A 31 -5.18 -1.38 -3.04
CA ARG A 31 -5.49 -2.79 -2.82
C ARG A 31 -4.46 -3.66 -3.54
N GLY A 32 -4.24 -4.85 -2.99
CA GLY A 32 -3.46 -5.90 -3.63
C GLY A 32 -3.80 -7.25 -3.02
N SER A 33 -3.21 -8.30 -3.55
CA SER A 33 -3.52 -9.67 -3.13
C SER A 33 -2.26 -10.52 -3.11
N ILE A 34 -2.30 -11.59 -2.31
CA ILE A 34 -1.28 -12.63 -2.33
C ILE A 34 -1.97 -13.98 -2.53
N ARG A 35 -1.56 -14.71 -3.58
CA ARG A 35 -2.02 -16.06 -3.88
C ARG A 35 -1.13 -17.08 -3.19
N MET A 36 -1.73 -18.16 -2.75
CA MET A 36 -1.02 -19.22 -2.02
C MET A 36 -1.64 -20.59 -2.27
N LEU A 37 -0.97 -21.62 -1.79
CA LEU A 37 -1.53 -22.96 -1.79
C LEU A 37 -2.69 -23.09 -0.81
N PRO A 38 -3.66 -24.00 -1.08
CA PRO A 38 -4.79 -24.22 -0.16
C PRO A 38 -4.37 -24.56 1.26
N ASP A 39 -3.30 -25.34 1.43
CA ASP A 39 -2.81 -25.69 2.77
C ASP A 39 -2.23 -24.49 3.51
N THR A 40 -1.58 -23.58 2.81
CA THR A 40 -1.07 -22.33 3.39
C THR A 40 -2.22 -21.45 3.83
N PHE A 41 -3.25 -21.33 3.00
CA PHE A 41 -4.47 -20.59 3.34
C PHE A 41 -5.13 -21.14 4.61
N ALA A 42 -5.23 -22.45 4.73
CA ALA A 42 -5.79 -23.12 5.91
C ALA A 42 -5.03 -22.77 7.19
N LEU A 43 -3.69 -22.71 7.12
CA LEU A 43 -2.86 -22.31 8.27
C LEU A 43 -3.16 -20.89 8.73
N ILE A 44 -3.34 -19.96 7.80
CA ILE A 44 -3.67 -18.58 8.13
C ILE A 44 -5.09 -18.49 8.70
N ARG A 45 -6.06 -19.11 8.03
CA ARG A 45 -7.47 -19.12 8.45
C ARG A 45 -7.64 -19.69 9.86
N ASP A 46 -6.97 -20.78 10.16
CA ASP A 46 -7.12 -21.51 11.42
C ASP A 46 -6.25 -20.95 12.55
N GLY A 47 -5.38 -19.97 12.24
CA GLY A 47 -4.49 -19.37 13.23
C GLY A 47 -3.34 -20.29 13.66
N ASN A 48 -3.03 -21.34 12.90
CA ASN A 48 -2.06 -22.38 13.23
C ASN A 48 -0.66 -22.14 12.64
N ALA A 49 -0.39 -20.96 12.11
CA ALA A 49 0.94 -20.61 11.66
C ALA A 49 1.90 -20.55 12.86
N ASN A 50 3.01 -21.24 12.78
CA ASN A 50 3.98 -21.33 13.89
C ASN A 50 4.54 -19.98 14.36
N LYS A 51 4.44 -18.94 13.54
CA LYS A 51 4.87 -17.58 13.85
C LYS A 51 3.77 -16.72 14.49
N GLY A 52 2.61 -17.31 14.79
CA GLY A 52 1.50 -16.62 15.44
C GLY A 52 0.53 -15.97 14.48
N ASP A 53 -0.01 -14.80 14.83
CA ASP A 53 -1.03 -14.09 14.07
C ASP A 53 -0.43 -13.42 12.82
N VAL A 54 -0.49 -14.13 11.70
CA VAL A 54 0.04 -13.64 10.41
C VAL A 54 -0.62 -12.31 10.00
N ILE A 55 -1.94 -12.23 10.08
CA ILE A 55 -2.68 -11.04 9.67
C ILE A 55 -2.42 -9.87 10.61
N GLY A 56 -2.33 -10.11 11.92
CA GLY A 56 -2.02 -9.06 12.89
C GLY A 56 -0.65 -8.45 12.66
N VAL A 57 0.36 -9.27 12.41
CA VAL A 57 1.72 -8.80 12.11
C VAL A 57 1.75 -8.04 10.78
N ALA A 58 1.08 -8.57 9.75
CA ALA A 58 0.99 -7.92 8.44
C ALA A 58 0.30 -6.55 8.52
N ARG A 59 -0.74 -6.43 9.35
CA ARG A 59 -1.44 -5.15 9.56
C ARG A 59 -0.51 -4.09 10.16
N ILE A 60 0.23 -4.44 11.18
CA ILE A 60 1.20 -3.54 11.81
C ILE A 60 2.28 -3.15 10.81
N ALA A 61 2.79 -4.11 10.02
CA ALA A 61 3.78 -3.84 9.00
C ALA A 61 3.27 -2.87 7.93
N ALA A 62 2.01 -3.03 7.49
CA ALA A 62 1.39 -2.12 6.52
C ALA A 62 1.31 -0.69 7.08
N ILE A 63 0.84 -0.53 8.30
CA ILE A 63 0.75 0.78 8.96
C ILE A 63 2.15 1.39 9.09
N GLN A 64 3.12 0.63 9.55
CA GLN A 64 4.51 1.09 9.69
C GLN A 64 5.09 1.53 8.34
N ALA A 65 4.86 0.77 7.28
CA ALA A 65 5.37 1.06 5.94
C ALA A 65 4.79 2.36 5.38
N SER A 66 3.52 2.65 5.62
CA SER A 66 2.91 3.91 5.18
C SER A 66 3.65 5.13 5.72
N LYS A 67 4.15 5.03 6.96
CA LYS A 67 4.91 6.10 7.63
C LYS A 67 6.38 6.18 7.19
N ARG A 68 6.87 5.19 6.47
CA ARG A 68 8.25 5.07 6.00
C ARG A 68 8.41 5.22 4.49
N THR A 69 7.35 5.60 3.80
CA THR A 69 7.33 5.64 2.34
C THR A 69 8.42 6.55 1.78
N ALA A 70 8.62 7.74 2.35
CA ALA A 70 9.64 8.67 1.89
C ALA A 70 11.08 8.12 2.06
N ASP A 71 11.29 7.22 3.02
CA ASP A 71 12.60 6.56 3.21
C ASP A 71 12.90 5.53 2.12
N LEU A 72 11.86 5.00 1.47
CA LEU A 72 11.95 3.92 0.48
C LEU A 72 11.85 4.41 -0.96
N ILE A 73 11.07 5.46 -1.19
CA ILE A 73 10.80 6.02 -2.53
C ILE A 73 11.52 7.36 -2.64
N PRO A 74 12.58 7.45 -3.46
CA PRO A 74 13.55 8.56 -3.38
C PRO A 74 12.98 9.96 -3.52
N LEU A 75 11.99 10.14 -4.40
CA LEU A 75 11.45 11.47 -4.70
C LEU A 75 10.07 11.70 -4.09
N CYS A 76 9.69 10.88 -3.13
CA CYS A 76 8.43 11.00 -2.40
C CYS A 76 8.61 11.96 -1.21
N HIS A 77 7.70 12.92 -1.06
CA HIS A 77 7.73 13.86 0.06
C HIS A 77 7.40 13.15 1.37
N PRO A 78 8.11 13.45 2.48
CA PRO A 78 7.69 12.98 3.79
C PRO A 78 6.40 13.68 4.21
N LEU A 79 5.42 12.89 4.68
CA LEU A 79 4.10 13.39 5.05
C LEU A 79 3.73 12.95 6.46
N ALA A 80 3.06 13.86 7.18
CA ALA A 80 2.40 13.52 8.43
C ALA A 80 1.02 12.93 8.12
N LEU A 81 0.84 11.65 8.42
CA LEU A 81 -0.42 10.95 8.16
C LEU A 81 -1.38 11.14 9.34
N THR A 82 -2.65 11.41 9.05
CA THR A 82 -3.68 11.59 10.07
C THR A 82 -4.44 10.30 10.34
N ARG A 83 -4.48 9.38 9.37
CA ARG A 83 -5.14 8.08 9.51
C ARG A 83 -4.56 7.06 8.57
N VAL A 84 -4.38 5.84 9.07
CA VAL A 84 -4.06 4.66 8.26
C VAL A 84 -4.95 3.52 8.73
N LYS A 85 -5.71 2.95 7.80
CA LYS A 85 -6.54 1.78 8.05
C LYS A 85 -6.14 0.68 7.08
N ALA A 86 -5.69 -0.45 7.62
CA ALA A 86 -5.31 -1.63 6.84
C ALA A 86 -6.29 -2.77 7.13
N ASP A 87 -6.97 -3.24 6.09
CA ASP A 87 -7.91 -4.34 6.16
C ASP A 87 -7.39 -5.53 5.35
N PHE A 88 -7.52 -6.72 5.92
CA PHE A 88 -7.15 -7.99 5.27
C PHE A 88 -8.37 -8.88 5.20
N GLU A 89 -8.62 -9.41 4.01
CA GLU A 89 -9.75 -10.30 3.74
C GLU A 89 -9.23 -11.64 3.23
N LEU A 90 -9.62 -12.72 3.91
CA LEU A 90 -9.28 -14.07 3.50
C LEU A 90 -10.22 -14.50 2.37
N ASP A 91 -9.65 -15.03 1.29
CA ASP A 91 -10.39 -15.48 0.10
C ASP A 91 -10.04 -16.93 -0.18
N GLU A 92 -10.95 -17.85 0.19
CA GLU A 92 -10.75 -19.29 0.03
C GLU A 92 -10.77 -19.72 -1.43
N GLN A 93 -11.49 -18.98 -2.28
CA GLN A 93 -11.63 -19.29 -3.70
C GLN A 93 -10.33 -19.05 -4.49
N MET A 94 -9.61 -18.02 -4.12
CA MET A 94 -8.34 -17.64 -4.75
C MET A 94 -7.29 -18.79 -4.74
N PRO A 95 -6.92 -19.50 -3.67
CA PRO A 95 -6.90 -19.07 -2.28
C PRO A 95 -5.85 -18.02 -2.01
N GLY A 96 -6.13 -17.16 -1.08
CA GLY A 96 -5.22 -16.08 -0.75
C GLY A 96 -5.78 -15.03 0.19
N VAL A 97 -5.11 -13.90 0.22
CA VAL A 97 -5.46 -12.78 1.08
C VAL A 97 -5.48 -11.50 0.27
N HIS A 98 -6.51 -10.70 0.42
CA HIS A 98 -6.59 -9.33 -0.11
C HIS A 98 -6.23 -8.35 0.98
N CYS A 99 -5.45 -7.34 0.62
CA CYS A 99 -5.10 -6.23 1.51
C CYS A 99 -5.63 -4.93 0.92
N THR A 100 -6.36 -4.16 1.69
CA THR A 100 -6.84 -2.83 1.31
C THR A 100 -6.39 -1.84 2.37
N VAL A 101 -5.70 -0.79 1.96
CA VAL A 101 -5.22 0.24 2.87
C VAL A 101 -5.76 1.60 2.46
N GLN A 102 -6.36 2.29 3.42
CA GLN A 102 -6.77 3.68 3.29
C GLN A 102 -5.83 4.55 4.10
N VAL A 103 -5.28 5.58 3.45
CA VAL A 103 -4.39 6.55 4.07
C VAL A 103 -4.98 7.94 3.92
N GLU A 104 -4.91 8.74 4.97
CA GLU A 104 -5.37 10.13 4.97
C GLU A 104 -4.29 11.04 5.52
N THR A 105 -4.23 12.23 4.94
CA THR A 105 -3.40 13.34 5.40
C THR A 105 -4.12 14.66 5.18
N PHE A 106 -3.66 15.68 5.86
CA PHE A 106 -3.98 17.07 5.54
C PHE A 106 -2.65 17.70 5.11
N GLY A 107 -2.46 17.85 3.79
CA GLY A 107 -1.16 18.24 3.27
C GLY A 107 -1.20 18.73 1.83
N ARG A 108 -0.01 18.93 1.28
CA ARG A 108 0.21 19.58 -0.03
C ARG A 108 0.35 18.60 -1.20
N THR A 109 0.43 17.31 -0.91
CA THR A 109 0.52 16.26 -1.94
C THR A 109 -0.33 15.07 -1.55
N GLY A 110 -0.65 14.21 -2.52
CA GLY A 110 -1.45 13.02 -2.30
C GLY A 110 -0.72 11.94 -1.51
N VAL A 111 -1.46 10.92 -1.10
CA VAL A 111 -0.98 9.80 -0.26
C VAL A 111 -1.09 8.46 -0.97
N GLU A 112 -1.11 8.46 -2.31
CA GLU A 112 -1.16 7.23 -3.11
C GLU A 112 0.04 6.34 -2.83
N MET A 113 1.24 6.92 -2.74
CA MET A 113 2.48 6.17 -2.49
C MET A 113 2.48 5.51 -1.11
N GLU A 114 1.95 6.19 -0.11
CA GLU A 114 1.82 5.66 1.24
C GLU A 114 0.87 4.47 1.28
N ALA A 115 -0.26 4.56 0.58
CA ALA A 115 -1.24 3.47 0.48
C ALA A 115 -0.65 2.27 -0.28
N LEU A 116 0.00 2.51 -1.42
CA LEU A 116 0.63 1.45 -2.23
C LEU A 116 1.77 0.75 -1.48
N THR A 117 2.61 1.51 -0.80
CA THR A 117 3.72 0.95 -0.01
C THR A 117 3.18 0.09 1.13
N ALA A 118 2.14 0.56 1.82
CA ALA A 118 1.50 -0.18 2.90
C ALA A 118 0.94 -1.52 2.43
N VAL A 119 0.22 -1.54 1.31
CA VAL A 119 -0.32 -2.79 0.72
C VAL A 119 0.80 -3.77 0.41
N GLN A 120 1.85 -3.31 -0.26
CA GLN A 120 2.95 -4.18 -0.67
C GLN A 120 3.72 -4.77 0.52
N ILE A 121 4.02 -3.97 1.51
CA ILE A 121 4.75 -4.44 2.70
C ILE A 121 3.85 -5.33 3.58
N GLY A 122 2.56 -5.03 3.67
CA GLY A 122 1.60 -5.92 4.33
C GLY A 122 1.57 -7.31 3.69
N LEU A 123 1.47 -7.37 2.38
CA LEU A 123 1.47 -8.64 1.63
C LEU A 123 2.84 -9.34 1.67
N LEU A 124 3.93 -8.57 1.61
CA LEU A 124 5.29 -9.12 1.76
C LEU A 124 5.49 -9.74 3.15
N THR A 125 4.86 -9.16 4.17
CA THR A 125 4.90 -9.72 5.53
C THR A 125 4.13 -11.03 5.61
N VAL A 126 2.99 -11.16 4.95
CA VAL A 126 2.30 -12.46 4.80
C VAL A 126 3.22 -13.48 4.15
N TYR A 127 3.91 -13.10 3.09
CA TYR A 127 4.90 -13.96 2.43
C TYR A 127 6.00 -14.39 3.40
N ASP A 128 6.61 -13.46 4.11
CA ASP A 128 7.68 -13.75 5.07
C ASP A 128 7.22 -14.72 6.17
N MET A 129 6.02 -14.51 6.69
CA MET A 129 5.46 -15.34 7.75
C MET A 129 5.15 -16.78 7.31
N CYS A 130 4.87 -16.99 6.03
CA CYS A 130 4.41 -18.27 5.49
C CYS A 130 5.41 -18.95 4.53
N LYS A 131 6.50 -18.29 4.16
CA LYS A 131 7.45 -18.82 3.15
C LYS A 131 8.08 -20.16 3.52
N ALA A 132 8.16 -20.48 4.80
CA ALA A 132 8.71 -21.77 5.24
C ALA A 132 7.91 -22.97 4.71
N VAL A 133 6.60 -22.80 4.49
CA VAL A 133 5.70 -23.85 3.98
C VAL A 133 5.28 -23.61 2.54
N ASP A 134 5.44 -22.38 2.01
CA ASP A 134 4.99 -22.03 0.66
C ASP A 134 5.84 -20.92 0.06
N ARG A 135 6.87 -21.28 -0.69
CA ARG A 135 7.74 -20.31 -1.36
C ARG A 135 7.18 -19.76 -2.65
N GLY A 136 6.15 -20.40 -3.19
CA GLY A 136 5.57 -20.05 -4.49
C GLY A 136 4.46 -19.00 -4.44
N MET A 137 4.23 -18.39 -3.31
CA MET A 137 3.21 -17.33 -3.19
C MET A 137 3.50 -16.16 -4.13
N THR A 138 2.45 -15.60 -4.72
CA THR A 138 2.54 -14.50 -5.67
C THR A 138 1.78 -13.29 -5.14
N ILE A 139 2.48 -12.17 -4.99
CA ILE A 139 1.85 -10.86 -4.74
C ILE A 139 1.42 -10.31 -6.10
N THR A 140 0.15 -9.90 -6.20
CA THR A 140 -0.45 -9.52 -7.48
C THR A 140 -1.50 -8.42 -7.31
N ASP A 141 -1.84 -7.77 -8.43
CA ASP A 141 -2.94 -6.81 -8.54
C ASP A 141 -2.85 -5.63 -7.55
N VAL A 142 -1.64 -5.19 -7.25
CA VAL A 142 -1.42 -4.01 -6.41
C VAL A 142 -1.70 -2.76 -7.23
N LYS A 143 -2.67 -1.96 -6.78
CA LYS A 143 -3.05 -0.73 -7.49
C LYS A 143 -3.78 0.25 -6.57
N VAL A 144 -3.79 1.51 -6.99
CA VAL A 144 -4.66 2.53 -6.39
C VAL A 144 -6.10 2.26 -6.83
N MET A 145 -7.01 2.23 -5.88
CA MET A 145 -8.45 2.06 -6.11
C MET A 145 -9.17 3.40 -6.15
N GLU A 146 -8.79 4.31 -5.27
CA GLU A 146 -9.42 5.62 -5.15
C GLU A 146 -8.40 6.64 -4.65
N LYS A 147 -8.56 7.86 -5.09
CA LYS A 147 -7.89 9.02 -4.50
C LYS A 147 -8.87 10.19 -4.44
N HIS A 148 -8.83 10.93 -3.36
CA HIS A 148 -9.70 12.08 -3.13
C HIS A 148 -8.92 13.27 -2.61
N GLY A 149 -9.38 14.47 -3.02
CA GLY A 149 -8.79 15.74 -2.60
C GLY A 149 -7.68 16.23 -3.54
N GLY A 150 -7.22 17.45 -3.26
CA GLY A 150 -6.20 18.12 -4.05
C GLY A 150 -6.73 18.74 -5.34
N LYS A 151 -5.81 19.33 -6.12
CA LYS A 151 -6.12 20.07 -7.35
C LYS A 151 -6.76 19.20 -8.44
N SER A 152 -6.37 17.94 -8.53
CA SER A 152 -6.91 17.01 -9.54
C SER A 152 -8.25 16.38 -9.15
N GLY A 153 -8.76 16.64 -7.92
CA GLY A 153 -10.05 16.14 -7.46
C GLY A 153 -10.08 14.64 -7.20
N ASP A 154 -11.25 14.06 -7.37
CA ASP A 154 -11.50 12.66 -7.09
C ASP A 154 -11.22 11.77 -8.30
N TRP A 155 -10.68 10.59 -8.02
CA TRP A 155 -10.45 9.56 -9.03
C TRP A 155 -10.76 8.19 -8.44
N VAL A 156 -11.46 7.38 -9.21
CA VAL A 156 -11.82 6.00 -8.84
C VAL A 156 -11.41 5.07 -9.97
N ALA A 157 -10.76 3.97 -9.62
CA ALA A 157 -10.33 2.97 -10.59
C ALA A 157 -11.54 2.34 -11.28
N GLN A 158 -11.42 2.12 -12.57
CA GLN A 158 -12.41 1.35 -13.34
C GLN A 158 -12.20 -0.14 -13.06
N ALA A 159 -13.32 -0.86 -13.01
CA ALA A 159 -13.32 -2.29 -12.79
C ALA A 159 -12.67 -3.06 -13.95
#